data_d25cc3d683a244b18f220973dca1f149
#
_entry.id   d25cc3d683a244b18f220973dca1f149
#
_cell.length_a   1.000
_cell.length_b   1.000
_cell.length_c   1.000
_cell.angle_alpha   90.00
_cell.angle_beta   90.00
_cell.angle_gamma   90.00
#
_symmetry.space_group_name_H-M   'P 1'
#
loop_
_entity.id
_entity.type
_entity.pdbx_description
1 polymer ?
#
loop_
_entity_poly.entity_id
_entity_poly.type
_entity_poly.pdbx_seq_one_letter_code
_entity_poly.pdbx_strand_id
1 'polypeptide(L)'
;MNILGYFKSVHAQRQINKLARKYKNKKIVIYGAGEYFQILKNNFDLSKLNIVGIADKKFETSKDSNPTPYLALAPEELKTFDYDVILVALYDDVSLCDYLEYQLLVNTKNEDKEIRSIIEPTFLYTIKVLLGK
;
A
#
# COMPACT_ATOMS: atom_id res chain seq x y z
N MET A 1 -2.73 3.03 -20.44
CA MET A 1 -3.35 1.91 -19.71
C MET A 1 -4.05 2.46 -18.47
N ASN A 2 -5.28 2.03 -18.22
CA ASN A 2 -5.93 2.42 -16.99
C ASN A 2 -5.49 1.47 -15.84
N ILE A 3 -5.56 1.99 -14.62
CA ILE A 3 -5.06 1.26 -13.46
C ILE A 3 -5.87 -0.02 -13.17
N LEU A 4 -7.19 0.00 -13.41
CA LEU A 4 -8.00 -1.20 -13.20
C LEU A 4 -7.60 -2.31 -14.17
N GLY A 5 -7.32 -1.96 -15.43
CA GLY A 5 -6.82 -2.94 -16.40
C GLY A 5 -5.50 -3.55 -15.95
N TYR A 6 -4.60 -2.72 -15.41
CA TYR A 6 -3.34 -3.21 -14.83
C TYR A 6 -3.60 -4.20 -13.70
N PHE A 7 -4.46 -3.82 -12.74
CA PHE A 7 -4.76 -4.70 -11.61
C PHE A 7 -5.29 -6.05 -12.06
N LYS A 8 -6.16 -6.05 -13.07
CA LYS A 8 -6.67 -7.31 -13.60
C LYS A 8 -5.57 -8.12 -14.29
N SER A 9 -4.71 -7.45 -15.05
CA SER A 9 -3.61 -8.10 -15.78
C SER A 9 -2.61 -8.79 -14.86
N VAL A 10 -2.39 -8.27 -13.66
CA VAL A 10 -1.43 -8.83 -12.71
C VAL A 10 -2.10 -9.64 -11.61
N HIS A 11 -3.39 -9.96 -11.78
CA HIS A 11 -4.13 -10.80 -10.83
C HIS A 11 -4.13 -10.21 -9.42
N ALA A 12 -4.57 -8.96 -9.30
CA ALA A 12 -4.52 -8.23 -8.03
C ALA A 12 -5.21 -8.97 -6.88
N GLN A 13 -6.38 -9.58 -7.13
CA GLN A 13 -7.07 -10.30 -6.06
C GLN A 13 -6.25 -11.48 -5.54
N ARG A 14 -5.56 -12.18 -6.42
CA ARG A 14 -4.67 -13.28 -6.01
C ARG A 14 -3.53 -12.76 -5.15
N GLN A 15 -2.95 -11.62 -5.54
CA GLN A 15 -1.88 -11.00 -4.75
C GLN A 15 -2.38 -10.57 -3.38
N ILE A 16 -3.56 -9.95 -3.31
CA ILE A 16 -4.17 -9.53 -2.04
C ILE A 16 -4.41 -10.75 -1.15
N ASN A 17 -4.93 -11.84 -1.72
CA ASN A 17 -5.18 -13.06 -0.95
C ASN A 17 -3.88 -13.65 -0.39
N LYS A 18 -2.79 -13.60 -1.16
CA LYS A 18 -1.48 -14.06 -0.68
C LYS A 18 -0.98 -13.18 0.46
N LEU A 19 -1.15 -11.86 0.36
CA LEU A 19 -0.76 -10.96 1.44
C LEU A 19 -1.57 -11.22 2.71
N ALA A 20 -2.87 -11.50 2.56
CA ALA A 20 -3.72 -11.80 3.71
C ALA A 20 -3.25 -13.06 4.43
N ARG A 21 -2.78 -14.06 3.71
CA ARG A 21 -2.22 -15.28 4.31
C ARG A 21 -0.86 -15.00 4.96
N LYS A 22 0.01 -14.27 4.25
CA LYS A 22 1.36 -13.97 4.74
C LYS A 22 1.31 -13.15 6.03
N TYR A 23 0.42 -12.17 6.09
CA TYR A 23 0.32 -11.24 7.20
C TYR A 23 -0.87 -11.53 8.11
N LYS A 24 -1.26 -12.80 8.20
CA LYS A 24 -2.31 -13.21 9.11
C LYS A 24 -1.93 -12.79 10.54
N ASN A 25 -2.86 -12.16 11.24
CA ASN A 25 -2.65 -11.66 12.61
C ASN A 25 -1.62 -10.53 12.72
N LYS A 26 -1.26 -9.91 11.61
CA LYS A 26 -0.38 -8.74 11.60
C LYS A 26 -1.20 -7.49 11.39
N LYS A 27 -0.73 -6.38 11.95
CA LYS A 27 -1.36 -5.07 11.81
C LYS A 27 -0.80 -4.39 10.56
N ILE A 28 -1.68 -4.05 9.63
CA ILE A 28 -1.30 -3.50 8.33
C ILE A 28 -1.68 -2.03 8.25
N VAL A 29 -0.75 -1.19 7.83
CA VAL A 29 -1.03 0.19 7.45
C VAL A 29 -0.92 0.28 5.93
N ILE A 30 -1.93 0.91 5.31
CA ILE A 30 -1.86 1.24 3.88
C ILE A 30 -1.22 2.63 3.76
N TYR A 31 -0.28 2.79 2.85
CA TYR A 31 0.23 4.12 2.51
C TYR A 31 -0.27 4.51 1.12
N GLY A 32 -1.13 5.51 1.07
CA GLY A 32 -1.75 5.98 -0.16
C GLY A 32 -3.26 5.95 -0.05
N ALA A 33 -3.88 7.14 0.02
CA ALA A 33 -5.34 7.29 0.13
C ALA A 33 -5.93 7.98 -1.10
N GLY A 34 -5.25 7.89 -2.24
CA GLY A 34 -5.70 8.50 -3.48
C GLY A 34 -6.39 7.53 -4.40
N GLU A 35 -6.39 7.87 -5.69
CA GLU A 35 -7.11 7.12 -6.72
C GLU A 35 -6.69 5.65 -6.80
N TYR A 36 -5.39 5.38 -6.72
CA TYR A 36 -4.86 4.01 -6.80
C TYR A 36 -5.55 3.10 -5.78
N PHE A 37 -5.56 3.53 -4.53
CA PHE A 37 -6.17 2.73 -3.46
C PHE A 37 -7.69 2.67 -3.60
N GLN A 38 -8.33 3.76 -4.01
CA GLN A 38 -9.79 3.77 -4.19
C GLN A 38 -10.23 2.78 -5.26
N ILE A 39 -9.52 2.73 -6.38
CA ILE A 39 -9.84 1.76 -7.43
C ILE A 39 -9.63 0.34 -6.94
N LEU A 40 -8.54 0.10 -6.21
CA LEU A 40 -8.26 -1.21 -5.65
C LEU A 40 -9.36 -1.64 -4.67
N LYS A 41 -9.71 -0.77 -3.74
CA LYS A 41 -10.71 -1.03 -2.72
C LYS A 41 -12.11 -1.25 -3.32
N ASN A 42 -12.45 -0.49 -4.35
CA ASN A 42 -13.79 -0.56 -4.94
C ASN A 42 -13.97 -1.77 -5.86
N ASN A 43 -12.91 -2.41 -6.32
CA ASN A 43 -12.98 -3.49 -7.31
C ASN A 43 -12.47 -4.83 -6.81
N PHE A 44 -11.84 -4.89 -5.65
CA PHE A 44 -11.28 -6.12 -5.09
C PHE A 44 -11.62 -6.23 -3.62
N ASP A 45 -11.51 -7.44 -3.09
CA ASP A 45 -11.83 -7.74 -1.70
C ASP A 45 -10.58 -7.60 -0.84
N LEU A 46 -10.55 -6.60 0.02
CA LEU A 46 -9.48 -6.34 0.98
C LEU A 46 -9.85 -6.79 2.39
N SER A 47 -11.03 -7.40 2.58
CA SER A 47 -11.58 -7.65 3.92
C SER A 47 -10.75 -8.58 4.79
N LYS A 48 -9.90 -9.42 4.17
CA LYS A 48 -9.05 -10.36 4.91
C LYS A 48 -7.73 -9.75 5.37
N LEU A 49 -7.43 -8.52 4.94
CA LEU A 49 -6.28 -7.78 5.43
C LEU A 49 -6.67 -7.04 6.71
N ASN A 50 -5.87 -7.17 7.75
CA ASN A 50 -6.12 -6.47 9.01
C ASN A 50 -5.58 -5.03 8.92
N ILE A 51 -6.30 -4.17 8.23
CA ILE A 51 -5.90 -2.78 8.02
C ILE A 51 -6.26 -1.95 9.24
N VAL A 52 -5.24 -1.47 9.95
CA VAL A 52 -5.41 -0.68 11.18
C VAL A 52 -5.27 0.82 10.97
N GLY A 53 -4.83 1.24 9.78
CA GLY A 53 -4.70 2.66 9.48
C GLY A 53 -4.34 2.88 8.02
N ILE A 54 -4.54 4.12 7.59
CA ILE A 54 -4.17 4.55 6.23
C ILE A 54 -3.41 5.86 6.32
N ALA A 55 -2.21 5.88 5.75
CA ALA A 55 -1.34 7.04 5.78
C ALA A 55 -1.31 7.73 4.42
N ASP A 56 -1.22 9.03 4.43
CA ASP A 56 -1.06 9.82 3.21
C ASP A 56 -0.56 11.20 3.59
N LYS A 57 0.25 11.79 2.72
CA LYS A 57 0.78 13.13 2.93
C LYS A 57 -0.34 14.17 3.10
N LYS A 58 -1.47 13.99 2.42
CA LYS A 58 -2.60 14.92 2.53
C LYS A 58 -3.17 15.00 3.95
N PHE A 59 -2.92 13.99 4.77
CA PHE A 59 -3.40 13.99 6.15
C PHE A 59 -2.52 14.85 7.07
N GLU A 60 -1.43 15.40 6.56
CA GLU A 60 -0.67 16.42 7.30
C GLU A 60 -1.47 17.71 7.47
N THR A 61 -2.34 18.03 6.51
CA THR A 61 -3.16 19.25 6.55
C THR A 61 -4.58 18.99 7.00
N SER A 62 -5.19 17.87 6.61
CA SER A 62 -6.57 17.55 7.01
C SER A 62 -6.82 16.06 6.95
N LYS A 63 -7.12 15.48 8.11
CA LYS A 63 -7.56 14.09 8.20
C LYS A 63 -9.02 13.93 7.77
N ASP A 64 -9.77 15.02 7.69
CA ASP A 64 -11.17 15.00 7.26
C ASP A 64 -11.31 14.63 5.78
N SER A 65 -10.22 14.73 5.01
CA SER A 65 -10.22 14.33 3.60
C SER A 65 -10.11 12.83 3.40
N ASN A 66 -10.08 12.03 4.47
CA ASN A 66 -9.96 10.59 4.38
C ASN A 66 -11.24 9.96 3.81
N PRO A 67 -11.19 9.38 2.60
CA PRO A 67 -12.37 8.78 1.97
C PRO A 67 -12.61 7.34 2.41
N THR A 68 -11.85 6.81 3.37
CA THR A 68 -11.89 5.40 3.78
C THR A 68 -12.42 5.27 5.20
N PRO A 69 -12.85 4.06 5.60
CA PRO A 69 -13.26 3.82 6.99
C PRO A 69 -12.08 3.61 7.94
N TYR A 70 -10.84 3.65 7.45
CA TYR A 70 -9.66 3.38 8.26
C TYR A 70 -9.17 4.64 8.97
N LEU A 71 -8.45 4.46 10.07
CA LEU A 71 -7.86 5.58 10.81
C LEU A 71 -6.85 6.32 9.94
N ALA A 72 -7.03 7.63 9.76
CA ALA A 72 -6.11 8.45 8.97
C ALA A 72 -4.85 8.78 9.76
N LEU A 73 -3.69 8.63 9.12
CA LEU A 73 -2.39 8.88 9.72
C LEU A 73 -1.59 9.83 8.82
N ALA A 74 -1.04 10.90 9.42
CA ALA A 74 -0.01 11.67 8.74
C ALA A 74 1.28 10.85 8.70
N PRO A 75 2.16 11.06 7.69
CA PRO A 75 3.40 10.26 7.60
C PRO A 75 4.23 10.24 8.87
N GLU A 76 4.35 11.37 9.57
CA GLU A 76 5.12 11.44 10.82
C GLU A 76 4.59 10.48 11.89
N GLU A 77 3.30 10.21 11.89
CA GLU A 77 2.70 9.30 12.88
C GLU A 77 3.17 7.85 12.69
N LEU A 78 3.68 7.51 11.49
CA LEU A 78 4.22 6.16 11.24
C LEU A 78 5.47 5.86 12.05
N LYS A 79 6.12 6.88 12.60
CA LYS A 79 7.31 6.70 13.43
C LYS A 79 7.00 6.04 14.76
N THR A 80 5.78 6.22 15.27
CA THR A 80 5.40 5.75 16.60
C THR A 80 4.13 4.92 16.64
N PHE A 81 3.35 4.85 15.55
CA PHE A 81 2.12 4.07 15.51
C PHE A 81 2.41 2.57 15.65
N ASP A 82 1.49 1.83 16.23
CA ASP A 82 1.65 0.39 16.44
C ASP A 82 1.14 -0.37 15.21
N TYR A 83 2.07 -0.92 14.42
CA TYR A 83 1.78 -1.73 13.24
C TYR A 83 2.94 -2.68 12.95
N ASP A 84 2.73 -3.61 12.02
CA ASP A 84 3.74 -4.61 11.65
C ASP A 84 4.26 -4.43 10.24
N VAL A 85 3.41 -3.96 9.32
CA VAL A 85 3.80 -3.84 7.91
C VAL A 85 3.10 -2.65 7.27
N ILE A 86 3.79 -1.99 6.33
CA ILE A 86 3.22 -0.95 5.47
C ILE A 86 3.08 -1.52 4.07
N LEU A 87 1.87 -1.49 3.53
CA LEU A 87 1.61 -1.82 2.13
C LEU A 87 1.40 -0.52 1.35
N VAL A 88 2.25 -0.26 0.39
CA VAL A 88 2.21 0.97 -0.39
C VAL A 88 1.26 0.83 -1.56
N ALA A 89 0.28 1.73 -1.65
CA ALA A 89 -0.76 1.74 -2.67
C ALA A 89 -0.71 3.05 -3.45
N LEU A 90 0.37 3.25 -4.20
CA LEU A 90 0.62 4.45 -5.00
C LEU A 90 1.27 4.05 -6.32
N TYR A 91 1.09 4.92 -7.34
CA TYR A 91 1.73 4.70 -8.63
C TYR A 91 3.26 4.69 -8.52
N ASP A 92 3.82 5.59 -7.73
CA ASP A 92 5.27 5.71 -7.52
C ASP A 92 5.69 4.95 -6.27
N ASP A 93 5.36 3.67 -6.25
CA ASP A 93 5.53 2.82 -5.07
C ASP A 93 7.00 2.57 -4.71
N VAL A 94 7.87 2.41 -5.70
CA VAL A 94 9.30 2.13 -5.44
C VAL A 94 9.94 3.31 -4.73
N SER A 95 9.76 4.52 -5.26
CA SER A 95 10.32 5.72 -4.63
C SER A 95 9.80 5.92 -3.22
N LEU A 96 8.51 5.63 -3.02
CA LEU A 96 7.93 5.80 -1.70
C LEU A 96 8.44 4.75 -0.71
N CYS A 97 8.58 3.50 -1.13
CA CYS A 97 9.18 2.48 -0.27
C CYS A 97 10.59 2.90 0.17
N ASP A 98 11.39 3.42 -0.75
CA ASP A 98 12.73 3.90 -0.43
C ASP A 98 12.69 5.08 0.54
N TYR A 99 11.79 6.02 0.32
CA TYR A 99 11.62 7.16 1.23
C TYR A 99 11.27 6.70 2.65
N LEU A 100 10.33 5.78 2.77
CA LEU A 100 9.91 5.28 4.07
C LEU A 100 11.06 4.54 4.78
N GLU A 101 11.77 3.69 4.06
CA GLU A 101 12.83 2.87 4.64
C GLU A 101 14.06 3.67 5.01
N TYR A 102 14.51 4.56 4.11
CA TYR A 102 15.81 5.20 4.25
C TYR A 102 15.74 6.62 4.79
N GLN A 103 14.56 7.23 4.85
CA GLN A 103 14.42 8.60 5.33
C GLN A 103 13.44 8.73 6.49
N LEU A 104 12.18 8.35 6.31
CA LEU A 104 11.17 8.61 7.34
C LEU A 104 11.37 7.77 8.58
N LEU A 105 11.54 6.46 8.43
CA LEU A 105 11.52 5.52 9.55
C LEU A 105 12.90 5.20 10.12
N VAL A 106 13.97 5.64 9.45
CA VAL A 106 15.33 5.39 9.94
C VAL A 106 15.51 6.03 11.32
N ASN A 107 16.15 5.29 12.23
CA ASN A 107 16.39 5.70 13.62
C ASN A 107 15.10 5.94 14.43
N THR A 108 13.98 5.35 14.01
CA THR A 108 12.75 5.34 14.81
C THR A 108 12.49 3.94 15.34
N LYS A 109 11.53 3.81 16.25
CA LYS A 109 11.17 2.47 16.76
C LYS A 109 10.60 1.55 15.68
N ASN A 110 10.16 2.10 14.55
CA ASN A 110 9.55 1.36 13.46
C ASN A 110 10.48 1.15 12.26
N GLU A 111 11.78 1.39 12.42
CA GLU A 111 12.70 1.27 11.29
C GLU A 111 12.81 -0.17 10.74
N ASP A 112 12.51 -1.18 11.55
CA ASP A 112 12.60 -2.58 11.13
C ASP A 112 11.28 -3.13 10.59
N LYS A 113 10.24 -2.30 10.47
CA LYS A 113 8.95 -2.77 9.97
C LYS A 113 9.05 -3.06 8.47
N GLU A 114 8.32 -4.07 8.04
CA GLU A 114 8.30 -4.45 6.64
C GLU A 114 7.55 -3.41 5.80
N ILE A 115 8.09 -3.07 4.64
CA ILE A 115 7.50 -2.10 3.71
C ILE A 115 7.54 -2.72 2.33
N ARG A 116 6.39 -2.78 1.67
CA ARG A 116 6.33 -3.30 0.31
C ARG A 116 5.12 -2.75 -0.44
N SER A 117 5.17 -2.85 -1.76
CA SER A 117 4.01 -2.50 -2.60
C SER A 117 2.89 -3.51 -2.39
N ILE A 118 1.65 -3.02 -2.38
CA ILE A 118 0.50 -3.89 -2.24
C ILE A 118 0.29 -4.75 -3.50
N ILE A 119 0.52 -4.17 -4.67
CA ILE A 119 0.41 -4.87 -5.96
C ILE A 119 1.73 -4.73 -6.70
N GLU A 120 2.22 -5.84 -7.23
CA GLU A 120 3.48 -5.87 -7.98
C GLU A 120 3.25 -6.42 -9.39
N PRO A 121 4.07 -6.02 -10.38
CA PRO A 121 3.96 -6.60 -11.72
C PRO A 121 4.33 -8.09 -11.68
N THR A 122 3.61 -8.89 -12.45
CA THR A 122 3.96 -10.30 -12.60
C THR A 122 5.03 -10.45 -13.66
N PHE A 123 5.70 -11.62 -13.66
CA PHE A 123 6.71 -11.94 -14.68
C PHE A 123 6.11 -11.85 -16.09
N LEU A 124 4.91 -12.40 -16.30
CA LEU A 124 4.27 -12.36 -17.60
C LEU A 124 3.93 -10.93 -18.04
N TYR A 125 3.46 -10.10 -17.11
CA TYR A 125 3.18 -8.69 -17.41
C TYR A 125 4.46 -7.96 -17.82
N THR A 126 5.55 -8.19 -17.08
CA THR A 126 6.84 -7.56 -17.37
C THR A 126 7.33 -7.94 -18.76
N ILE A 127 7.21 -9.21 -19.13
CA ILE A 127 7.60 -9.67 -20.47
C ILE A 127 6.75 -8.98 -21.55
N LYS A 128 5.45 -8.86 -21.35
CA LYS A 128 4.57 -8.16 -22.30
C LYS A 128 5.03 -6.72 -22.52
N VAL A 129 5.34 -6.02 -21.44
CA VAL A 129 5.81 -4.63 -21.53
C VAL A 129 7.13 -4.54 -22.28
N LEU A 130 8.09 -5.43 -21.97
CA LEU A 130 9.39 -5.44 -22.65
C LEU A 130 9.28 -5.74 -24.13
N LEU A 131 8.29 -6.53 -24.55
CA LEU A 131 8.06 -6.85 -25.95
C LEU A 131 7.20 -5.81 -26.67
N GLY A 132 6.79 -4.74 -25.97
CA GLY A 132 5.99 -3.69 -26.57
C GLY A 132 4.57 -4.08 -26.87
N LYS A 133 4.00 -5.02 -26.16
CA LYS A 133 2.65 -5.54 -26.42
C LYS A 133 1.60 -4.94 -25.50
#